data_1e71963652df79a1b60a907a386f5c21
#
_entry.id   1e71963652df79a1b60a907a386f5c21
#
_cell.length_a   1.000
_cell.length_b   1.000
_cell.length_c   1.000
_cell.angle_alpha   90.00
_cell.angle_beta   90.00
_cell.angle_gamma   90.00
#
_symmetry.space_group_name_H-M   'P 1'
#
loop_
_entity.id
_entity.type
_entity.pdbx_description
1 polymer ?
#
loop_
_entity_poly.entity_id
_entity_poly.type
_entity_poly.pdbx_seq_one_letter_code
_entity_poly.pdbx_strand_id
1 'polypeptide(L)'
;GSSDFLERETYTQGSLSQPNTLFSVAELDAYVDGNQKVYDGHVNTARNMLQLNTAGNGQFAHFAGAIAATGEDADADRHLFTSLINGASSDLRIDGTSKTTANTASQAMTGIVIGANHNTVENFWDGDIQEIIIYNSNQSSTTTAVETNINSHYSIF
;
A
#
# COMPACT_ATOMS: atom_id res chain seq x y z
N GLY A 1 -9.43 -15.20 -6.35
CA GLY A 1 -8.67 -15.84 -7.42
C GLY A 1 -7.19 -15.82 -7.09
N SER A 2 -6.54 -16.94 -7.16
CA SER A 2 -5.18 -17.13 -6.65
C SER A 2 -4.06 -16.62 -7.57
N SER A 3 -4.37 -15.89 -8.64
CA SER A 3 -3.37 -15.41 -9.61
C SER A 3 -3.83 -14.19 -10.42
N ASP A 4 -4.82 -13.47 -9.95
CA ASP A 4 -5.31 -12.27 -10.63
C ASP A 4 -4.53 -11.05 -10.18
N PHE A 5 -4.05 -10.27 -11.15
CA PHE A 5 -3.36 -9.02 -10.90
C PHE A 5 -3.53 -8.05 -12.08
N LEU A 6 -3.28 -6.79 -11.81
CA LEU A 6 -3.16 -5.75 -12.85
C LEU A 6 -1.75 -5.17 -12.80
N GLU A 7 -1.20 -4.80 -13.97
CA GLU A 7 0.12 -4.19 -14.01
C GLU A 7 0.21 -3.01 -15.00
N ARG A 8 1.07 -2.09 -14.62
CA ARG A 8 1.61 -1.05 -15.48
C ARG A 8 3.13 -1.05 -15.32
N GLU A 9 3.84 -1.57 -16.29
CA GLU A 9 5.30 -1.76 -16.23
C GLU A 9 6.05 -0.44 -16.02
N THR A 10 5.64 0.60 -16.72
CA THR A 10 6.32 1.89 -16.65
C THR A 10 5.33 3.05 -16.74
N TYR A 11 5.46 4.01 -15.84
CA TYR A 11 4.70 5.24 -15.91
C TYR A 11 5.17 6.11 -17.08
N THR A 12 4.23 6.64 -17.86
CA THR A 12 4.54 7.50 -19.00
C THR A 12 5.18 8.84 -18.59
N GLN A 13 5.00 9.25 -17.34
CA GLN A 13 5.52 10.49 -16.78
C GLN A 13 6.84 10.29 -16.01
N GLY A 14 7.46 9.10 -16.12
CA GLY A 14 8.66 8.74 -15.38
C GLY A 14 8.37 8.20 -13.97
N SER A 15 9.36 8.24 -13.09
CA SER A 15 9.25 7.67 -11.75
C SER A 15 8.33 8.47 -10.84
N LEU A 16 7.55 7.77 -10.03
CA LEU A 16 6.88 8.32 -8.85
C LEU A 16 7.92 8.46 -7.73
N SER A 17 8.53 9.65 -7.65
CA SER A 17 9.54 9.95 -6.65
C SER A 17 8.90 10.27 -5.29
N GLN A 18 9.71 10.22 -4.23
CA GLN A 18 9.29 10.70 -2.92
C GLN A 18 9.37 12.24 -2.84
N PRO A 19 8.48 12.89 -2.07
CA PRO A 19 7.35 12.29 -1.39
C PRO A 19 6.20 11.94 -2.34
N ASN A 20 5.52 10.84 -2.07
CA ASN A 20 4.29 10.48 -2.75
C ASN A 20 3.27 9.92 -1.76
N THR A 21 2.00 9.89 -2.12
CA THR A 21 0.93 9.38 -1.27
C THR A 21 0.01 8.48 -2.08
N LEU A 22 -0.26 7.29 -1.56
CA LEU A 22 -1.21 6.34 -2.12
C LEU A 22 -2.34 6.11 -1.12
N PHE A 23 -3.58 6.21 -1.62
CA PHE A 23 -4.77 5.78 -0.90
C PHE A 23 -5.25 4.49 -1.56
N SER A 24 -5.63 3.49 -0.76
CA SER A 24 -6.19 2.25 -1.27
C SER A 24 -7.29 1.73 -0.37
N VAL A 25 -8.36 1.21 -0.97
CA VAL A 25 -9.43 0.48 -0.28
C VAL A 25 -9.29 -0.98 -0.62
N ALA A 26 -9.06 -1.80 0.39
CA ALA A 26 -8.89 -3.23 0.23
C ALA A 26 -9.47 -4.00 1.43
N GLU A 27 -9.88 -5.24 1.15
CA GLU A 27 -10.42 -6.20 2.11
C GLU A 27 -9.65 -7.51 1.95
N LEU A 28 -9.23 -8.12 3.06
CA LEU A 28 -8.50 -9.37 3.07
C LEU A 28 -9.49 -10.51 3.33
N ASP A 29 -9.58 -11.49 2.43
CA ASP A 29 -10.40 -12.69 2.65
C ASP A 29 -9.70 -13.67 3.58
N ALA A 30 -8.40 -13.89 3.37
CA ALA A 30 -7.62 -14.80 4.20
C ALA A 30 -6.14 -14.40 4.26
N TYR A 31 -5.55 -14.53 5.44
CA TYR A 31 -4.11 -14.53 5.61
C TYR A 31 -3.56 -15.89 5.18
N VAL A 32 -2.90 -15.94 4.03
CA VAL A 32 -2.32 -17.16 3.46
C VAL A 32 -0.85 -17.29 3.83
N ASP A 33 -0.10 -16.22 3.61
CA ASP A 33 1.30 -16.08 4.02
C ASP A 33 1.66 -14.61 4.24
N GLY A 34 2.74 -14.37 4.96
CA GLY A 34 3.20 -13.02 5.15
C GLY A 34 3.93 -12.54 3.91
N ASN A 35 3.36 -11.83 3.06
CA ASN A 35 3.90 -11.05 1.93
C ASN A 35 2.86 -10.77 0.85
N GLN A 36 1.58 -11.10 1.08
CA GLN A 36 0.49 -10.74 0.17
C GLN A 36 0.52 -9.22 -0.09
N LYS A 37 0.36 -8.81 -1.35
CA LYS A 37 0.52 -7.42 -1.77
C LYS A 37 -0.80 -6.82 -2.22
N VAL A 38 -1.21 -5.71 -1.60
CA VAL A 38 -2.27 -4.85 -2.18
C VAL A 38 -1.73 -4.20 -3.45
N TYR A 39 -0.52 -3.65 -3.37
CA TYR A 39 0.23 -3.18 -4.55
C TYR A 39 1.73 -3.27 -4.31
N ASP A 40 2.49 -3.27 -5.40
CA ASP A 40 3.94 -3.24 -5.43
C ASP A 40 4.45 -2.41 -6.62
N GLY A 41 5.69 -1.97 -6.58
CA GLY A 41 6.35 -1.41 -7.76
C GLY A 41 6.76 -2.52 -8.73
N HIS A 42 6.67 -2.28 -10.02
CA HIS A 42 6.98 -3.28 -11.05
C HIS A 42 8.46 -3.72 -11.10
N VAL A 43 9.39 -2.88 -10.65
CA VAL A 43 10.84 -3.17 -10.71
C VAL A 43 11.39 -3.37 -9.30
N ASN A 44 12.09 -4.48 -9.06
CA ASN A 44 12.59 -4.87 -7.71
C ASN A 44 13.42 -3.79 -6.98
N THR A 45 14.11 -2.92 -7.70
CA THR A 45 14.92 -1.85 -7.11
C THR A 45 14.22 -0.49 -7.10
N ALA A 46 12.95 -0.44 -7.52
CA ALA A 46 12.16 0.79 -7.64
C ALA A 46 10.71 0.50 -7.19
N ARG A 47 10.54 0.34 -5.89
CA ARG A 47 9.30 -0.16 -5.27
C ARG A 47 8.78 0.77 -4.19
N ASN A 48 7.47 1.06 -4.26
CA ASN A 48 6.66 1.40 -3.11
C ASN A 48 5.60 0.32 -3.01
N MET A 49 5.37 -0.25 -1.83
CA MET A 49 4.38 -1.31 -1.68
C MET A 49 3.56 -1.16 -0.40
N LEU A 50 2.35 -1.67 -0.45
CA LEU A 50 1.51 -1.99 0.69
C LEU A 50 1.32 -3.50 0.72
N GLN A 51 1.64 -4.12 1.84
CA GLN A 51 1.69 -5.57 1.98
C GLN A 51 1.29 -6.04 3.36
N LEU A 52 1.05 -7.34 3.48
CA LEU A 52 1.21 -8.04 4.74
C LEU A 52 2.69 -8.38 4.95
N ASN A 53 3.13 -8.27 6.19
CA ASN A 53 4.46 -8.69 6.65
C ASN A 53 4.32 -10.03 7.37
N THR A 54 5.39 -10.81 7.46
CA THR A 54 5.41 -12.15 8.08
C THR A 54 5.26 -12.17 9.61
N ALA A 55 5.24 -11.03 10.28
CA ALA A 55 5.08 -10.98 11.73
C ALA A 55 3.62 -11.23 12.15
N GLY A 56 3.41 -11.93 13.26
CA GLY A 56 2.09 -12.25 13.80
C GLY A 56 1.21 -13.04 12.82
N ASN A 57 -0.03 -12.62 12.66
CA ASN A 57 -0.97 -13.13 11.65
C ASN A 57 -0.96 -12.27 10.38
N GLY A 58 0.19 -11.76 10.00
CA GLY A 58 0.33 -10.76 8.96
C GLY A 58 0.06 -9.37 9.49
N GLN A 59 1.07 -8.50 9.52
CA GLN A 59 0.88 -7.10 9.87
C GLN A 59 0.85 -6.27 8.60
N PHE A 60 -0.07 -5.30 8.52
CA PHE A 60 0.00 -4.34 7.42
C PHE A 60 1.30 -3.55 7.51
N ALA A 61 1.94 -3.38 6.38
CA ALA A 61 3.21 -2.68 6.28
C ALA A 61 3.35 -1.96 4.94
N HIS A 62 4.04 -0.84 4.94
CA HIS A 62 4.47 -0.20 3.70
C HIS A 62 6.00 -0.22 3.55
N PHE A 63 6.48 0.00 2.33
CA PHE A 63 7.89 -0.15 1.99
C PHE A 63 8.29 0.77 0.83
N ALA A 64 9.51 1.32 0.92
CA ALA A 64 10.19 1.97 -0.20
C ALA A 64 11.72 1.81 -0.08
N GLY A 65 12.16 0.56 0.19
CA GLY A 65 13.55 0.18 0.47
C GLY A 65 13.76 -0.34 1.88
N ALA A 66 12.89 0.03 2.84
CA ALA A 66 12.81 -0.54 4.18
C ALA A 66 11.34 -0.72 4.57
N ILE A 67 11.04 -1.77 5.34
CA ILE A 67 9.69 -2.08 5.82
C ILE A 67 9.37 -1.22 7.05
N ALA A 68 8.16 -0.66 7.06
CA ALA A 68 7.54 -0.08 8.24
C ALA A 68 6.19 -0.77 8.49
N ALA A 69 6.14 -1.63 9.50
CA ALA A 69 4.96 -2.40 9.87
C ALA A 69 4.16 -1.70 10.97
N THR A 70 2.84 -1.94 11.00
CA THR A 70 1.93 -1.35 11.99
C THR A 70 2.11 -1.90 13.40
N GLY A 71 2.62 -3.14 13.53
CA GLY A 71 2.69 -3.85 14.79
C GLY A 71 1.36 -4.53 15.21
N GLU A 72 0.28 -4.33 14.45
CA GLU A 72 -1.03 -4.93 14.67
C GLU A 72 -1.26 -6.05 13.65
N ASP A 73 -1.86 -7.17 14.06
CA ASP A 73 -2.24 -8.26 13.18
C ASP A 73 -3.32 -7.79 12.19
N ALA A 74 -3.25 -8.26 10.96
CA ALA A 74 -4.27 -8.00 9.96
C ALA A 74 -5.56 -8.74 10.30
N ASP A 75 -6.68 -8.17 9.93
CA ASP A 75 -8.00 -8.76 10.02
C ASP A 75 -8.67 -8.84 8.63
N ALA A 76 -9.89 -9.33 8.59
CA ALA A 76 -10.67 -9.52 7.37
C ALA A 76 -11.66 -8.37 7.11
N ASP A 77 -11.49 -7.24 7.78
CA ASP A 77 -12.33 -6.08 7.54
C ASP A 77 -11.84 -5.30 6.31
N ARG A 78 -12.76 -4.55 5.71
CA ARG A 78 -12.39 -3.59 4.66
C ARG A 78 -11.74 -2.37 5.30
N HIS A 79 -10.56 -2.01 4.79
CA HIS A 79 -9.80 -0.87 5.28
C HIS A 79 -9.54 0.17 4.21
N LEU A 80 -9.45 1.43 4.65
CA LEU A 80 -8.82 2.51 3.91
C LEU A 80 -7.38 2.69 4.39
N PHE A 81 -6.45 2.38 3.51
CA PHE A 81 -5.03 2.61 3.74
C PHE A 81 -4.58 3.94 3.12
N THR A 82 -3.83 4.72 3.88
CA THR A 82 -3.11 5.89 3.38
C THR A 82 -1.62 5.68 3.62
N SER A 83 -0.87 5.49 2.54
CA SER A 83 0.58 5.31 2.58
C SER A 83 1.28 6.57 2.07
N LEU A 84 1.75 7.41 2.98
CA LEU A 84 2.68 8.49 2.68
C LEU A 84 4.10 7.92 2.69
N ILE A 85 4.76 7.94 1.54
CA ILE A 85 6.16 7.57 1.38
C ILE A 85 7.00 8.85 1.31
N ASN A 86 7.78 9.10 2.36
CA ASN A 86 8.56 10.32 2.55
C ASN A 86 9.84 10.08 3.39
N GLY A 87 10.62 9.06 3.04
CA GLY A 87 11.84 8.70 3.75
C GLY A 87 11.62 8.48 5.24
N ALA A 88 12.34 9.22 6.08
CA ALA A 88 12.22 9.14 7.54
C ALA A 88 10.89 9.64 8.12
N SER A 89 10.09 10.34 7.31
CA SER A 89 8.78 10.89 7.70
C SER A 89 7.63 10.17 6.97
N SER A 90 7.83 8.91 6.61
CA SER A 90 6.77 8.07 6.03
C SER A 90 5.74 7.72 7.09
N ASP A 91 4.46 7.69 6.70
CA ASP A 91 3.33 7.40 7.59
C ASP A 91 2.37 6.41 6.92
N LEU A 92 2.07 5.31 7.59
CA LEU A 92 1.00 4.40 7.22
C LEU A 92 -0.18 4.61 8.15
N ARG A 93 -1.29 4.99 7.55
CA ARG A 93 -2.57 5.18 8.25
C ARG A 93 -3.55 4.11 7.81
N ILE A 94 -4.37 3.67 8.74
CA ILE A 94 -5.50 2.76 8.50
C ILE A 94 -6.74 3.40 9.11
N ASP A 95 -7.80 3.53 8.34
CA ASP A 95 -9.10 4.06 8.75
C ASP A 95 -8.98 5.42 9.45
N GLY A 96 -8.25 6.33 8.80
CA GLY A 96 -8.04 7.69 9.30
C GLY A 96 -7.05 7.81 10.46
N THR A 97 -6.47 6.71 10.96
CA THR A 97 -5.57 6.70 12.11
C THR A 97 -4.15 6.35 11.71
N SER A 98 -3.16 7.16 12.09
CA SER A 98 -1.73 6.83 11.91
C SER A 98 -1.37 5.60 12.76
N LYS A 99 -0.87 4.55 12.12
CA LYS A 99 -0.48 3.29 12.75
C LYS A 99 1.03 3.16 12.91
N THR A 100 1.79 3.68 11.96
CA THR A 100 3.26 3.71 12.07
C THR A 100 3.84 4.88 11.31
N THR A 101 4.75 5.60 11.96
CA THR A 101 5.61 6.61 11.33
C THR A 101 7.04 6.12 11.40
N ALA A 102 7.66 5.83 10.26
CA ALA A 102 8.97 5.22 10.22
C ALA A 102 9.74 5.56 8.93
N ASN A 103 11.03 5.23 8.92
CA ASN A 103 11.86 5.40 7.75
C ASN A 103 11.67 4.22 6.77
N THR A 104 11.02 4.47 5.64
CA THR A 104 10.85 3.49 4.56
C THR A 104 11.99 3.49 3.53
N ALA A 105 13.06 4.24 3.77
CA ALA A 105 14.14 4.53 2.84
C ALA A 105 13.67 5.41 1.65
N SER A 106 14.31 5.30 0.45
CA SER A 106 14.19 6.33 -0.58
C SER A 106 13.92 5.81 -1.99
N GLN A 107 13.43 4.58 -2.14
CA GLN A 107 13.09 4.06 -3.46
C GLN A 107 11.95 4.88 -4.09
N ALA A 108 12.07 5.12 -5.39
CA ALA A 108 10.99 5.62 -6.22
C ALA A 108 10.25 4.44 -6.86
N MET A 109 9.05 4.64 -7.37
CA MET A 109 8.28 3.62 -8.07
C MET A 109 8.18 3.96 -9.57
N THR A 110 8.59 3.07 -10.46
CA THR A 110 8.61 3.31 -11.92
C THR A 110 7.40 2.75 -12.65
N GLY A 111 6.69 1.84 -12.03
CA GLY A 111 5.46 1.20 -12.50
C GLY A 111 4.76 0.57 -11.30
N ILE A 112 3.60 -0.03 -11.49
CA ILE A 112 2.81 -0.63 -10.42
C ILE A 112 2.32 -2.02 -10.82
N VAL A 113 2.30 -2.92 -9.85
CA VAL A 113 1.55 -4.19 -9.86
C VAL A 113 0.52 -4.11 -8.74
N ILE A 114 -0.72 -4.45 -9.03
CA ILE A 114 -1.84 -4.45 -8.09
C ILE A 114 -2.26 -5.90 -7.88
N GLY A 115 -2.35 -6.33 -6.63
CA GLY A 115 -2.77 -7.67 -6.24
C GLY A 115 -1.68 -8.74 -6.29
N ALA A 116 -0.41 -8.37 -6.57
CA ALA A 116 0.72 -9.33 -6.60
C ALA A 116 2.07 -8.65 -6.33
N ASN A 117 3.12 -9.47 -6.21
CA ASN A 117 4.50 -9.04 -6.13
C ASN A 117 4.99 -8.44 -7.48
N HIS A 118 6.06 -7.66 -7.45
CA HIS A 118 6.69 -7.00 -8.61
C HIS A 118 7.00 -7.94 -9.79
N ASN A 119 7.22 -9.22 -9.54
CA ASN A 119 7.47 -10.24 -10.57
C ASN A 119 6.20 -10.97 -11.05
N THR A 120 5.02 -10.62 -10.51
CA THR A 120 3.69 -11.12 -10.89
C THR A 120 3.46 -12.64 -10.78
N VAL A 121 4.31 -13.35 -10.05
CA VAL A 121 4.25 -14.82 -9.95
C VAL A 121 4.00 -15.35 -8.54
N GLU A 122 3.95 -14.47 -7.53
CA GLU A 122 3.81 -14.86 -6.13
C GLU A 122 3.22 -13.75 -5.27
N ASN A 123 2.94 -14.06 -4.02
CA ASN A 123 2.46 -13.12 -3.00
C ASN A 123 1.18 -12.38 -3.43
N PHE A 124 0.27 -13.12 -4.05
CA PHE A 124 -1.00 -12.58 -4.49
C PHE A 124 -1.83 -12.11 -3.30
N TRP A 125 -2.57 -11.02 -3.48
CA TRP A 125 -3.58 -10.60 -2.54
C TRP A 125 -4.76 -11.57 -2.57
N ASP A 126 -5.14 -12.12 -1.43
CA ASP A 126 -6.33 -12.96 -1.29
C ASP A 126 -7.45 -12.10 -0.67
N GLY A 127 -8.25 -11.50 -1.53
CA GLY A 127 -9.28 -10.55 -1.15
C GLY A 127 -9.59 -9.55 -2.26
N ASP A 128 -10.33 -8.51 -1.92
CA ASP A 128 -10.77 -7.48 -2.83
C ASP A 128 -9.90 -6.22 -2.75
N ILE A 129 -9.65 -5.58 -3.90
CA ILE A 129 -9.06 -4.24 -4.00
C ILE A 129 -10.04 -3.38 -4.78
N GLN A 130 -10.70 -2.44 -4.10
CA GLN A 130 -11.78 -1.64 -4.68
C GLN A 130 -11.29 -0.34 -5.30
N GLU A 131 -10.24 0.29 -4.73
CA GLU A 131 -9.74 1.57 -5.21
C GLU A 131 -8.25 1.74 -4.90
N ILE A 132 -7.52 2.37 -5.83
CA ILE A 132 -6.18 2.90 -5.60
C ILE A 132 -6.09 4.29 -6.22
N ILE A 133 -5.71 5.29 -5.42
CA ILE A 133 -5.47 6.67 -5.84
C ILE A 133 -4.00 7.00 -5.59
N ILE A 134 -3.32 7.56 -6.59
CA ILE A 134 -1.89 7.87 -6.52
C ILE A 134 -1.67 9.37 -6.69
N TYR A 135 -1.02 9.99 -5.71
CA TYR A 135 -0.53 11.37 -5.78
C TYR A 135 1.00 11.40 -5.83
N ASN A 136 1.56 12.04 -6.85
CA ASN A 136 3.00 12.32 -6.94
C ASN A 136 3.37 13.54 -6.08
N SER A 137 2.93 13.53 -4.82
CA SER A 137 3.19 14.61 -3.86
C SER A 137 2.82 14.17 -2.44
N ASN A 138 3.34 14.91 -1.46
CA ASN A 138 2.94 14.78 -0.07
C ASN A 138 1.52 15.35 0.12
N GLN A 139 0.59 14.50 0.53
CA GLN A 139 -0.81 14.87 0.81
C GLN A 139 -1.11 15.04 2.30
N SER A 140 -0.11 15.13 3.18
CA SER A 140 -0.33 15.19 4.64
C SER A 140 -1.27 16.32 5.07
N SER A 141 -1.29 17.45 4.37
CA SER A 141 -2.20 18.58 4.66
C SER A 141 -3.65 18.36 4.21
N THR A 142 -3.90 17.43 3.31
CA THR A 142 -5.22 17.13 2.73
C THR A 142 -5.68 15.70 3.03
N THR A 143 -4.87 14.90 3.68
CA THR A 143 -5.13 13.47 3.97
C THR A 143 -6.51 13.26 4.57
N THR A 144 -6.86 13.95 5.64
CA THR A 144 -8.16 13.81 6.30
C THR A 144 -9.34 14.11 5.37
N ALA A 145 -9.22 15.12 4.50
CA ALA A 145 -10.27 15.45 3.55
C ALA A 145 -10.46 14.34 2.49
N VAL A 146 -9.36 13.77 1.99
CA VAL A 146 -9.40 12.66 1.04
C VAL A 146 -9.95 11.40 1.70
N GLU A 147 -9.46 11.06 2.90
CA GLU A 147 -9.96 9.93 3.70
C GLU A 147 -11.46 10.06 3.98
N THR A 148 -11.94 11.25 4.36
CA THR A 148 -13.37 11.51 4.60
C THR A 148 -14.19 11.31 3.32
N ASN A 149 -13.69 11.77 2.17
CA ASN A 149 -14.37 11.59 0.89
C ASN A 149 -14.49 10.10 0.52
N ILE A 150 -13.40 9.35 0.62
CA ILE A 150 -13.38 7.91 0.36
C ILE A 150 -14.31 7.18 1.33
N ASN A 151 -14.18 7.47 2.64
CA ASN A 151 -15.02 6.85 3.66
C ASN A 151 -16.51 7.14 3.46
N SER A 152 -16.88 8.33 2.95
CA SER A 152 -18.28 8.65 2.65
C SER A 152 -18.88 7.77 1.54
N HIS A 153 -18.04 7.20 0.68
CA HIS A 153 -18.45 6.28 -0.38
C HIS A 153 -18.49 4.82 0.08
N TYR A 154 -17.47 4.39 0.81
CA TYR A 154 -17.31 2.99 1.20
C TYR A 154 -17.87 2.65 2.58
N SER A 155 -18.09 3.65 3.45
CA SER A 155 -18.61 3.48 4.82
C SER A 155 -17.76 2.50 5.65
N ILE A 156 -16.44 2.77 5.74
CA ILE A 156 -15.47 1.87 6.37
C ILE A 156 -15.40 2.14 7.88
N PHE A 157 -15.36 3.44 8.30
CA PHE A 157 -15.18 3.85 9.70
C PHE A 157 -15.98 5.13 10.03
#